data_5f49e6360d5bc4740aa1876dd7ef0991
#
_entry.id   5f49e6360d5bc4740aa1876dd7ef0991
#
_cell.length_a   1.000
_cell.length_b   1.000
_cell.length_c   1.000
_cell.angle_alpha   90.00
_cell.angle_beta   90.00
_cell.angle_gamma   90.00
#
_symmetry.space_group_name_H-M   'P 1'
#
loop_
_entity.id
_entity.type
_entity.pdbx_description
1 polymer ?
#
loop_
_entity_poly.entity_id
_entity_poly.type
_entity_poly.pdbx_seq_one_letter_code
_entity_poly.pdbx_strand_id
1 'polypeptide(L)'
;QIMLDAAQSLGEIPVDASGWDIDYIAFTGHKGLLGPTGTGGFYCKEPSQLQPTLFGGTGSLSDSYEMPAELPDRFQAGTPNVAGIVGLLAALQNRPVA
;
A
#
# COMPACT_ATOMS: atom_id res chain seq x y z
N GLN A 1 14.76 -12.33 -5.22
CA GLN A 1 13.77 -11.33 -4.78
C GLN A 1 13.61 -11.36 -3.27
N ILE A 2 13.40 -10.18 -2.69
CA ILE A 2 13.23 -10.01 -1.24
C ILE A 2 11.88 -9.33 -0.99
N MET A 3 11.08 -9.94 -0.12
CA MET A 3 9.85 -9.35 0.39
C MET A 3 9.98 -9.14 1.89
N LEU A 4 9.72 -7.91 2.34
CA LEU A 4 9.71 -7.55 3.75
C LEU A 4 8.27 -7.42 4.25
N ASP A 5 7.94 -8.16 5.29
CA ASP A 5 6.71 -7.93 6.05
C ASP A 5 7.02 -6.89 7.13
N ALA A 6 6.58 -5.67 6.88
CA ALA A 6 6.82 -4.54 7.76
C ALA A 6 5.60 -4.16 8.61
N ALA A 7 4.68 -5.09 8.84
CA ALA A 7 3.47 -4.83 9.62
C ALA A 7 3.80 -4.34 11.03
N GLN A 8 4.86 -4.87 11.64
CA GLN A 8 5.28 -4.47 12.99
C GLN A 8 6.38 -3.41 13.00
N SER A 9 7.17 -3.32 11.92
CA SER A 9 8.38 -2.49 11.94
C SER A 9 8.19 -1.09 11.35
N LEU A 10 7.33 -0.95 10.34
CA LEU A 10 7.17 0.36 9.71
C LEU A 10 6.56 1.37 10.68
N GLY A 11 7.25 2.49 10.85
CA GLY A 11 6.88 3.50 11.83
C GLY A 11 7.58 3.35 13.18
N GLU A 12 8.12 2.18 13.49
CA GLU A 12 8.84 1.92 14.74
C GLU A 12 10.36 1.98 14.54
N ILE A 13 10.83 1.44 13.42
CA ILE A 13 12.24 1.47 13.04
C ILE A 13 12.37 1.98 11.61
N PRO A 14 13.55 2.54 11.24
CA PRO A 14 13.79 2.95 9.86
C PRO A 14 13.74 1.75 8.91
N VAL A 15 13.06 1.93 7.76
CA VAL A 15 13.01 0.95 6.68
C VAL A 15 13.51 1.63 5.42
N ASP A 16 14.60 1.13 4.85
CA ASP A 16 15.23 1.70 3.66
C ASP A 16 15.13 0.72 2.50
N ALA A 17 14.03 0.82 1.74
CA ALA A 17 13.77 -0.06 0.61
C ALA A 17 14.86 0.03 -0.46
N SER A 18 15.30 1.24 -0.76
CA SER A 18 16.31 1.50 -1.78
C SER A 18 17.70 1.02 -1.36
N GLY A 19 18.14 1.41 -0.16
CA GLY A 19 19.46 1.04 0.33
C GLY A 19 19.62 -0.46 0.60
N TRP A 20 18.53 -1.14 0.96
CA TRP A 20 18.54 -2.58 1.21
C TRP A 20 18.17 -3.43 -0.01
N ASP A 21 17.89 -2.79 -1.13
CA ASP A 21 17.49 -3.43 -2.38
C ASP A 21 16.31 -4.40 -2.20
N ILE A 22 15.28 -3.94 -1.51
CA ILE A 22 14.06 -4.71 -1.26
C ILE A 22 13.12 -4.58 -2.46
N ASP A 23 12.54 -5.70 -2.91
CA ASP A 23 11.62 -5.73 -4.05
C ASP A 23 10.19 -5.45 -3.65
N TYR A 24 9.76 -5.93 -2.48
CA TYR A 24 8.37 -5.79 -2.01
C TYR A 24 8.34 -5.49 -0.52
N ILE A 25 7.44 -4.61 -0.12
CA ILE A 25 7.16 -4.34 1.30
C ILE A 25 5.65 -4.34 1.51
N ALA A 26 5.17 -5.13 2.46
CA ALA A 26 3.78 -5.10 2.90
C ALA A 26 3.72 -4.50 4.30
N PHE A 27 2.75 -3.62 4.54
CA PHE A 27 2.61 -2.97 5.83
C PHE A 27 1.14 -2.66 6.15
N THR A 28 0.88 -2.41 7.42
CA THR A 28 -0.44 -2.01 7.93
C THR A 28 -0.40 -0.57 8.43
N GLY A 29 -1.55 0.11 8.35
CA GLY A 29 -1.65 1.51 8.78
C GLY A 29 -1.98 1.72 10.25
N HIS A 30 -2.41 0.66 10.98
CA HIS A 30 -2.95 0.82 12.34
C HIS A 30 -1.97 0.44 13.47
N LYS A 31 -0.70 0.26 13.15
CA LYS A 31 0.34 -0.06 14.13
C LYS A 31 1.31 1.11 14.24
N GLY A 32 2.57 0.93 13.88
CA GLY A 32 3.58 1.97 14.03
C GLY A 32 3.28 3.29 13.31
N LEU A 33 2.47 3.27 12.27
CA LEU A 33 2.04 4.48 11.56
C LEU A 33 0.92 5.26 12.27
N LEU A 34 0.31 4.67 13.29
CA LEU A 34 -0.72 5.31 14.13
C LEU A 34 -2.00 5.69 13.39
N GLY A 35 -2.28 5.00 12.29
CA GLY A 35 -3.49 5.22 11.51
C GLY A 35 -4.66 4.35 11.96
N PRO A 36 -5.82 4.46 11.29
CA PRO A 36 -6.99 3.65 11.61
C PRO A 36 -6.84 2.21 11.12
N THR A 37 -7.65 1.30 11.68
CA THR A 37 -7.75 -0.08 11.19
C THR A 37 -8.30 -0.11 9.76
N GLY A 38 -8.03 -1.20 9.07
CA GLY A 38 -8.50 -1.38 7.69
C GLY A 38 -7.67 -0.62 6.65
N THR A 39 -6.49 -0.15 7.01
CA THR A 39 -5.56 0.52 6.10
C THR A 39 -4.21 -0.17 6.08
N GLY A 40 -3.52 -0.01 5.00
CA GLY A 40 -2.19 -0.56 4.82
C GLY A 40 -1.69 -0.26 3.42
N GLY A 41 -0.58 -0.84 3.05
CA GLY A 41 -0.02 -0.61 1.74
C GLY A 41 0.95 -1.70 1.33
N PHE A 42 1.35 -1.60 0.08
CA PHE A 42 2.26 -2.53 -0.55
C PHE A 42 3.20 -1.75 -1.46
N TYR A 43 4.48 -1.85 -1.18
CA TYR A 43 5.52 -1.27 -2.03
C TYR A 43 6.02 -2.34 -3.00
N CYS A 44 6.19 -1.95 -4.25
CA CYS A 44 6.75 -2.80 -5.30
C CYS A 44 7.78 -2.01 -6.09
N LYS A 45 9.01 -2.50 -6.12
CA LYS A 45 10.12 -1.84 -6.81
C LYS A 45 9.88 -1.78 -8.33
N GLU A 46 9.42 -2.90 -8.91
CA GLU A 46 9.16 -3.02 -10.35
C GLU A 46 7.72 -3.51 -10.59
N PRO A 47 6.72 -2.61 -10.53
CA PRO A 47 5.31 -3.02 -10.66
C PRO A 47 4.98 -3.74 -11.95
N SER A 48 5.71 -3.46 -13.04
CA SER A 48 5.48 -4.10 -14.33
C SER A 48 5.75 -5.62 -14.33
N GLN A 49 6.48 -6.13 -13.34
CA GLN A 49 6.75 -7.56 -13.19
C GLN A 49 5.63 -8.32 -12.50
N LEU A 50 4.64 -7.61 -11.94
CA LEU A 50 3.50 -8.22 -11.27
C LEU A 50 2.28 -8.25 -12.17
N GLN A 51 1.48 -9.33 -12.02
CA GLN A 51 0.20 -9.48 -12.68
C GLN A 51 -0.91 -9.47 -11.63
N PRO A 52 -2.01 -8.74 -11.86
CA PRO A 52 -3.15 -8.81 -10.94
C PRO A 52 -3.75 -10.22 -10.97
N THR A 53 -4.14 -10.72 -9.80
CA THR A 53 -4.79 -12.02 -9.66
C THR A 53 -6.26 -11.91 -9.26
N LEU A 54 -6.66 -10.76 -8.67
CA LEU A 54 -8.05 -10.43 -8.38
C LEU A 54 -8.48 -9.30 -9.32
N PHE A 55 -9.63 -9.47 -9.94
CA PHE A 55 -10.18 -8.53 -10.90
C PHE A 55 -11.51 -8.00 -10.39
N GLY A 56 -11.76 -6.72 -10.59
CA GLY A 56 -13.01 -6.09 -10.17
C GLY A 56 -13.03 -4.62 -10.55
N GLY A 57 -14.15 -3.95 -10.29
CA GLY A 57 -14.27 -2.52 -10.51
C GLY A 57 -13.34 -1.74 -9.61
N THR A 58 -12.71 -0.70 -10.16
CA THR A 58 -11.75 0.14 -9.44
C THR A 58 -12.25 1.57 -9.25
N GLY A 59 -13.42 1.89 -9.86
CA GLY A 59 -13.93 3.26 -9.90
C GLY A 59 -13.41 4.07 -11.09
N SER A 60 -12.39 3.61 -11.78
CA SER A 60 -11.82 4.29 -12.95
C SER A 60 -12.17 3.59 -14.26
N LEU A 61 -12.08 2.25 -14.32
CA LEU A 61 -12.41 1.43 -15.49
C LEU A 61 -13.34 0.29 -15.09
N SER A 62 -14.44 0.62 -14.38
CA SER A 62 -15.34 -0.38 -13.79
C SER A 62 -16.05 -1.26 -14.82
N ASP A 63 -16.19 -0.81 -16.06
CA ASP A 63 -16.80 -1.55 -17.16
C ASP A 63 -15.81 -2.45 -17.91
N SER A 64 -14.55 -2.44 -17.56
CA SER A 64 -13.52 -3.27 -18.18
C SER A 64 -13.37 -4.59 -17.45
N TYR A 65 -13.22 -5.68 -18.19
CA TYR A 65 -12.89 -7.00 -17.65
C TYR A 65 -11.41 -7.13 -17.26
N GLU A 66 -10.57 -6.23 -17.74
CA GLU A 66 -9.15 -6.21 -17.42
C GLU A 66 -8.87 -5.15 -16.36
N MET A 67 -7.87 -5.39 -15.52
CA MET A 67 -7.42 -4.37 -14.58
C MET A 67 -6.69 -3.26 -15.32
N PRO A 68 -6.85 -1.98 -14.90
CA PRO A 68 -6.14 -0.88 -15.52
C PRO A 68 -4.62 -1.04 -15.37
N ALA A 69 -3.87 -0.39 -16.27
CA ALA A 69 -2.41 -0.41 -16.19
C ALA A 69 -1.87 0.51 -15.11
N GLU A 70 -2.64 1.52 -14.72
CA GLU A 70 -2.18 2.55 -13.79
C GLU A 70 -2.27 2.11 -12.33
N LEU A 71 -1.31 2.53 -11.53
CA LEU A 71 -1.33 2.33 -10.09
C LEU A 71 -2.09 3.46 -9.39
N PRO A 72 -2.72 3.19 -8.25
CA PRO A 72 -2.82 1.89 -7.57
C PRO A 72 -3.89 0.97 -8.13
N ASP A 73 -4.70 1.42 -9.06
CA ASP A 73 -5.91 0.75 -9.54
C ASP A 73 -5.63 -0.65 -10.09
N ARG A 74 -4.46 -0.84 -10.72
CA ARG A 74 -4.10 -2.13 -11.29
C ARG A 74 -4.17 -3.28 -10.28
N PHE A 75 -3.86 -3.02 -9.01
CA PHE A 75 -3.81 -4.03 -7.96
C PHE A 75 -4.88 -3.85 -6.89
N GLN A 76 -5.84 -2.96 -7.11
CA GLN A 76 -6.92 -2.69 -6.16
C GLN A 76 -8.27 -2.92 -6.80
N ALA A 77 -8.87 -4.09 -6.54
CA ALA A 77 -10.24 -4.38 -6.94
C ALA A 77 -11.20 -3.91 -5.85
N GLY A 78 -12.33 -3.32 -6.27
CA GLY A 78 -13.36 -2.87 -5.35
C GLY A 78 -13.24 -1.39 -4.99
N THR A 79 -14.19 -0.92 -4.20
CA THR A 79 -14.23 0.48 -3.75
C THR A 79 -13.22 0.69 -2.62
N PRO A 80 -12.34 1.70 -2.70
CA PRO A 80 -11.35 1.94 -1.67
C PRO A 80 -11.99 2.45 -0.37
N ASN A 81 -11.32 2.18 0.75
CA ASN A 81 -11.68 2.70 2.08
C ASN A 81 -11.23 4.16 2.19
N VAL A 82 -12.01 5.08 1.60
CA VAL A 82 -11.61 6.49 1.53
C VAL A 82 -11.46 7.11 2.91
N ALA A 83 -12.41 6.87 3.81
CA ALA A 83 -12.34 7.41 5.17
C ALA A 83 -11.09 6.94 5.92
N GLY A 84 -10.76 5.66 5.82
CA GLY A 84 -9.56 5.09 6.43
C GLY A 84 -8.28 5.67 5.83
N ILE A 85 -8.23 5.83 4.52
CA ILE A 85 -7.06 6.40 3.82
C ILE A 85 -6.83 7.85 4.23
N VAL A 86 -7.90 8.65 4.33
CA VAL A 86 -7.81 10.04 4.81
C VAL A 86 -7.30 10.08 6.27
N GLY A 87 -7.79 9.16 7.11
CA GLY A 87 -7.30 9.03 8.49
C GLY A 87 -5.83 8.65 8.56
N LEU A 88 -5.39 7.74 7.70
CA LEU A 88 -3.97 7.37 7.61
C LEU A 88 -3.12 8.55 7.15
N LEU A 89 -3.59 9.32 6.18
CA LEU A 89 -2.89 10.53 5.73
C LEU A 89 -2.71 11.52 6.89
N ALA A 90 -3.77 11.75 7.66
CA ALA A 90 -3.69 12.64 8.82
C ALA A 90 -2.68 12.14 9.85
N ALA A 91 -2.64 10.84 10.11
CA ALA A 91 -1.67 10.23 11.02
C ALA A 91 -0.23 10.44 10.53
N LEU A 92 0.01 10.24 9.23
CA LEU A 92 1.34 10.43 8.64
C LEU A 92 1.79 11.88 8.69
N GLN A 93 0.87 12.83 8.50
CA GLN A 93 1.17 14.26 8.54
C GLN A 93 1.41 14.79 9.95
N ASN A 94 0.93 14.09 10.98
CA ASN A 94 1.00 14.52 12.38
C ASN A 94 1.87 13.61 13.24
N ARG A 95 2.74 12.81 12.63
CA ARG A 95 3.62 11.92 13.38
C ARG A 95 4.62 12.72 14.22
N PRO A 96 4.93 12.24 15.44
CA PRO A 96 6.04 12.80 16.19
C PRO A 96 7.34 12.61 15.41
N VAL A 97 8.17 13.64 15.40
CA VAL A 97 9.52 13.54 14.85
C VAL A 97 10.39 12.84 15.88
N ALA A 98 10.98 11.71 15.46
CA ALA A 98 11.86 10.94 16.35
C ALA A 98 13.24 11.60 16.43
#